data_323ca3de995fb733da5739cbbc1fd387
#
_entry.id   323ca3de995fb733da5739cbbc1fd387
#
_cell.length_a   1.000
_cell.length_b   1.000
_cell.length_c   1.000
_cell.angle_alpha   90.00
_cell.angle_beta   90.00
_cell.angle_gamma   90.00
#
_symmetry.space_group_name_H-M   'P 1'
#
loop_
_entity.id
_entity.type
_entity.pdbx_description
1 polymer ?
#
loop_
_entity_poly.entity_id
_entity_poly.type
_entity_poly.pdbx_seq_one_letter_code
_entity_poly.pdbx_strand_id
1 'polypeptide(L)'
;MKHVFSVCLVIVALGVTAGAQAAAAGACEANGKPAKLNFTFNDLNNRKIALSDFKGKVIILDFWATWCVPCKAEIPGFIDLQKKYAGRGLQIVGLSVDDSLPTAKKYADAMKMNYPVLLAEGKEDILMAYDPIPSIPVSVVIGRDGKICSRHLGIASMDVFEKEIASLF
;
A
#
# COMPACT_ATOMS: atom_id res chain seq x y z
N MET A 1 -31.65 72.26 26.20
CA MET A 1 -30.91 71.10 26.72
C MET A 1 -31.30 69.92 25.89
N LYS A 2 -30.46 69.51 24.91
CA LYS A 2 -30.70 68.34 24.04
C LYS A 2 -29.50 67.41 24.20
N HIS A 3 -29.74 66.28 24.89
CA HIS A 3 -28.72 65.25 25.02
C HIS A 3 -28.76 64.35 23.78
N VAL A 4 -27.66 64.36 23.01
CA VAL A 4 -27.42 63.45 21.89
C VAL A 4 -26.67 62.22 22.43
N PHE A 5 -27.35 61.07 22.53
CA PHE A 5 -26.72 59.80 22.82
C PHE A 5 -26.07 59.25 21.55
N SER A 6 -24.74 59.23 21.55
CA SER A 6 -23.96 58.60 20.50
C SER A 6 -23.86 57.08 20.82
N VAL A 7 -24.54 56.26 19.99
CA VAL A 7 -24.45 54.80 20.07
C VAL A 7 -23.24 54.35 19.26
N CYS A 8 -22.17 53.94 19.96
CA CYS A 8 -21.02 53.28 19.33
C CYS A 8 -21.36 51.82 18.97
N LEU A 9 -21.52 51.54 17.71
CA LEU A 9 -21.75 50.19 17.19
C LEU A 9 -20.40 49.47 17.09
N VAL A 10 -20.12 48.57 18.04
CA VAL A 10 -18.93 47.70 17.98
C VAL A 10 -19.24 46.50 17.10
N ILE A 11 -18.70 46.50 15.87
CA ILE A 11 -18.76 45.35 14.98
C ILE A 11 -17.65 44.37 15.38
N VAL A 12 -18.02 43.28 16.05
CA VAL A 12 -17.11 42.16 16.32
C VAL A 12 -17.08 41.30 15.05
N ALA A 13 -16.02 41.43 14.26
CA ALA A 13 -15.76 40.56 13.14
C ALA A 13 -15.26 39.21 13.69
N LEU A 14 -16.14 38.19 13.71
CA LEU A 14 -15.74 36.77 13.91
C LEU A 14 -14.98 36.31 12.68
N GLY A 15 -13.66 36.31 12.77
CA GLY A 15 -12.78 35.65 11.78
C GLY A 15 -12.93 34.14 11.89
N VAL A 16 -13.69 33.53 10.96
CA VAL A 16 -13.69 32.09 10.77
C VAL A 16 -12.39 31.73 10.07
N THR A 17 -11.39 31.31 10.84
CA THR A 17 -10.19 30.66 10.28
C THR A 17 -10.59 29.26 9.86
N ALA A 18 -10.88 29.06 8.57
CA ALA A 18 -10.95 27.75 7.95
C ALA A 18 -9.54 27.14 8.02
N GLY A 19 -9.27 26.35 9.04
CA GLY A 19 -8.09 25.50 9.11
C GLY A 19 -8.16 24.47 8.00
N ALA A 20 -7.51 24.73 6.87
CA ALA A 20 -7.25 23.73 5.87
C ALA A 20 -6.33 22.67 6.51
N GLN A 21 -6.90 21.56 6.99
CA GLN A 21 -6.14 20.36 7.31
C GLN A 21 -5.54 19.86 6.02
N ALA A 22 -4.29 20.20 5.76
CA ALA A 22 -3.49 19.53 4.75
C ALA A 22 -3.39 18.08 5.17
N ALA A 23 -4.06 17.18 4.45
CA ALA A 23 -3.86 15.74 4.60
C ALA A 23 -2.36 15.49 4.45
N ALA A 24 -1.74 14.85 5.44
CA ALA A 24 -0.32 14.53 5.39
C ALA A 24 -0.06 13.70 4.13
N ALA A 25 0.79 14.21 3.23
CA ALA A 25 1.13 13.50 2.00
C ALA A 25 1.66 12.11 2.35
N GLY A 26 1.10 11.07 1.71
CA GLY A 26 1.47 9.68 1.97
C GLY A 26 0.65 8.96 3.04
N ALA A 27 -0.43 9.56 3.55
CA ALA A 27 -1.37 8.92 4.47
C ALA A 27 -2.63 8.45 3.75
N CYS A 28 -3.14 7.28 4.15
CA CYS A 28 -4.45 6.80 3.71
C CYS A 28 -5.57 7.65 4.31
N GLU A 29 -6.79 7.49 3.80
CA GLU A 29 -7.96 8.14 4.40
C GLU A 29 -8.07 7.79 5.90
N ALA A 30 -8.70 8.70 6.69
CA ALA A 30 -8.71 8.65 8.15
C ALA A 30 -9.20 7.32 8.77
N ASN A 31 -9.95 6.51 8.01
CA ASN A 31 -10.52 5.24 8.46
C ASN A 31 -9.71 3.99 8.03
N GLY A 32 -8.54 4.15 7.42
CA GLY A 32 -7.70 3.02 7.02
C GLY A 32 -7.31 2.14 8.22
N LYS A 33 -7.55 0.81 8.11
CA LYS A 33 -7.14 -0.15 9.14
C LYS A 33 -5.61 -0.24 9.18
N PRO A 34 -4.97 -0.38 10.35
CA PRO A 34 -3.54 -0.66 10.43
C PRO A 34 -3.19 -1.96 9.71
N ALA A 35 -2.19 -1.91 8.85
CA ALA A 35 -1.64 -3.10 8.21
C ALA A 35 -0.84 -3.94 9.22
N LYS A 36 -1.00 -5.26 9.17
CA LYS A 36 -0.26 -6.18 10.04
C LYS A 36 1.10 -6.48 9.41
N LEU A 37 2.12 -5.72 9.79
CA LEU A 37 3.49 -5.84 9.27
C LEU A 37 4.43 -6.67 10.17
N ASN A 38 3.90 -7.41 11.16
CA ASN A 38 4.68 -8.21 12.10
C ASN A 38 4.95 -9.65 11.63
N PHE A 39 4.92 -9.86 10.30
CA PHE A 39 5.25 -11.16 9.70
C PHE A 39 6.69 -11.19 9.19
N THR A 40 7.32 -12.36 9.28
CA THR A 40 8.64 -12.63 8.74
C THR A 40 8.59 -13.85 7.83
N PHE A 41 9.17 -13.73 6.65
CA PHE A 41 9.20 -14.76 5.60
C PHE A 41 10.62 -15.02 5.15
N ASN A 42 10.83 -16.15 4.48
CA ASN A 42 12.04 -16.35 3.68
C ASN A 42 11.83 -15.76 2.28
N ASP A 43 12.84 -15.07 1.76
CA ASP A 43 12.89 -14.68 0.35
C ASP A 43 13.39 -15.84 -0.52
N LEU A 44 13.50 -15.63 -1.83
CA LEU A 44 13.96 -16.62 -2.80
C LEU A 44 15.44 -17.03 -2.67
N ASN A 45 16.18 -16.37 -1.78
CA ASN A 45 17.57 -16.70 -1.43
C ASN A 45 17.66 -17.23 0.01
N ASN A 46 16.53 -17.65 0.58
CA ASN A 46 16.40 -18.17 1.94
C ASN A 46 16.83 -17.15 3.04
N ARG A 47 16.75 -15.85 2.74
CA ARG A 47 17.02 -14.78 3.73
C ARG A 47 15.72 -14.40 4.42
N LYS A 48 15.78 -14.18 5.72
CA LYS A 48 14.63 -13.69 6.49
C LYS A 48 14.38 -12.22 6.21
N ILE A 49 13.16 -11.89 5.80
CA ILE A 49 12.68 -10.54 5.53
C ILE A 49 11.44 -10.31 6.38
N ALA A 50 11.45 -9.28 7.20
CA ALA A 50 10.26 -8.85 7.94
C ALA A 50 9.49 -7.80 7.14
N LEU A 51 8.16 -7.89 7.09
CA LEU A 51 7.36 -6.84 6.45
C LEU A 51 7.53 -5.49 7.15
N SER A 52 7.88 -5.51 8.44
CA SER A 52 8.21 -4.29 9.20
C SER A 52 9.43 -3.53 8.69
N ASP A 53 10.32 -4.16 7.91
CA ASP A 53 11.50 -3.53 7.32
C ASP A 53 11.10 -2.49 6.24
N PHE A 54 9.85 -2.55 5.79
CA PHE A 54 9.30 -1.65 4.78
C PHE A 54 8.46 -0.51 5.38
N LYS A 55 8.37 -0.39 6.71
CA LYS A 55 7.64 0.72 7.37
C LYS A 55 8.14 2.09 6.88
N GLY A 56 7.21 3.02 6.74
CA GLY A 56 7.50 4.37 6.24
C GLY A 56 7.58 4.49 4.72
N LYS A 57 7.48 3.37 4.00
CA LYS A 57 7.32 3.34 2.55
C LYS A 57 5.86 3.19 2.16
N VAL A 58 5.52 3.56 0.93
CA VAL A 58 4.29 3.10 0.27
C VAL A 58 4.53 1.65 -0.12
N ILE A 59 3.65 0.73 0.31
CA ILE A 59 3.85 -0.70 0.08
C ILE A 59 2.70 -1.22 -0.78
N ILE A 60 3.02 -2.07 -1.76
CA ILE A 60 2.04 -2.95 -2.42
C ILE A 60 2.39 -4.39 -2.02
N LEU A 61 1.52 -5.04 -1.24
CA LEU A 61 1.60 -6.48 -1.01
C LEU A 61 0.78 -7.18 -2.08
N ASP A 62 1.43 -7.97 -2.92
CA ASP A 62 0.81 -8.74 -4.00
C ASP A 62 0.81 -10.23 -3.66
N PHE A 63 -0.38 -10.80 -3.44
CA PHE A 63 -0.58 -12.22 -3.18
C PHE A 63 -0.80 -12.94 -4.51
N TRP A 64 0.13 -13.80 -4.88
CA TRP A 64 0.19 -14.43 -6.19
C TRP A 64 0.71 -15.87 -6.15
N ALA A 65 0.68 -16.58 -7.28
CA ALA A 65 1.33 -17.88 -7.47
C ALA A 65 1.72 -18.09 -8.95
N THR A 66 2.66 -18.99 -9.20
CA THR A 66 3.17 -19.24 -10.54
C THR A 66 2.15 -19.88 -11.49
N TRP A 67 1.17 -20.58 -10.98
CA TRP A 67 0.06 -21.17 -11.73
C TRP A 67 -1.12 -20.18 -11.97
N CYS A 68 -1.13 -19.05 -11.28
CA CYS A 68 -2.20 -18.04 -11.38
C CYS A 68 -2.04 -17.19 -12.65
N VAL A 69 -2.84 -17.46 -13.67
CA VAL A 69 -2.78 -16.76 -14.96
C VAL A 69 -3.01 -15.25 -14.83
N PRO A 70 -4.07 -14.76 -14.12
CA PRO A 70 -4.27 -13.32 -13.95
C PRO A 70 -3.16 -12.65 -13.14
N CYS A 71 -2.56 -13.33 -12.14
CA CYS A 71 -1.42 -12.80 -11.40
C CYS A 71 -0.24 -12.52 -12.34
N LYS A 72 0.05 -13.47 -13.25
CA LYS A 72 1.14 -13.31 -14.22
C LYS A 72 0.94 -12.13 -15.18
N ALA A 73 -0.30 -11.73 -15.43
CA ALA A 73 -0.60 -10.58 -16.26
C ALA A 73 -0.28 -9.23 -15.57
N GLU A 74 -0.33 -9.18 -14.24
CA GLU A 74 -0.02 -7.95 -13.48
C GLU A 74 1.49 -7.76 -13.20
N ILE A 75 2.25 -8.85 -13.07
CA ILE A 75 3.67 -8.80 -12.66
C ILE A 75 4.53 -7.86 -13.53
N PRO A 76 4.43 -7.83 -14.88
CA PRO A 76 5.20 -6.87 -15.67
C PRO A 76 4.93 -5.42 -15.28
N GLY A 77 3.67 -5.08 -15.03
CA GLY A 77 3.29 -3.74 -14.58
C GLY A 77 3.86 -3.41 -13.20
N PHE A 78 3.86 -4.35 -12.27
CA PHE A 78 4.50 -4.16 -10.96
C PHE A 78 6.01 -3.97 -11.06
N ILE A 79 6.68 -4.67 -11.97
CA ILE A 79 8.11 -4.46 -12.25
C ILE A 79 8.35 -3.01 -12.71
N ASP A 80 7.52 -2.49 -13.61
CA ASP A 80 7.63 -1.13 -14.12
C ASP A 80 7.32 -0.09 -13.04
N LEU A 81 6.27 -0.30 -12.22
CA LEU A 81 5.94 0.58 -11.09
C LEU A 81 7.07 0.61 -10.05
N GLN A 82 7.63 -0.56 -9.69
CA GLN A 82 8.76 -0.62 -8.77
C GLN A 82 9.96 0.15 -9.31
N LYS A 83 10.31 -0.04 -10.58
CA LYS A 83 11.40 0.69 -11.24
C LYS A 83 11.17 2.20 -11.24
N LYS A 84 9.94 2.64 -11.55
CA LYS A 84 9.57 4.05 -11.66
C LYS A 84 9.54 4.76 -10.32
N TYR A 85 9.05 4.11 -9.27
CA TYR A 85 8.73 4.76 -8.00
C TYR A 85 9.59 4.33 -6.81
N ALA A 86 10.54 3.38 -6.96
CA ALA A 86 11.44 2.98 -5.87
C ALA A 86 12.16 4.17 -5.24
N GLY A 87 12.68 5.10 -6.06
CA GLY A 87 13.35 6.31 -5.60
C GLY A 87 12.44 7.30 -4.85
N ARG A 88 11.11 7.17 -5.01
CA ARG A 88 10.11 7.94 -4.26
C ARG A 88 9.61 7.22 -3.01
N GLY A 89 10.11 6.02 -2.74
CA GLY A 89 9.76 5.24 -1.55
C GLY A 89 8.63 4.22 -1.78
N LEU A 90 8.39 3.77 -3.01
CA LEU A 90 7.57 2.58 -3.26
C LEU A 90 8.36 1.31 -2.93
N GLN A 91 7.68 0.36 -2.32
CA GLN A 91 8.15 -1.01 -2.16
C GLN A 91 7.04 -1.99 -2.53
N ILE A 92 7.21 -2.70 -3.62
CA ILE A 92 6.35 -3.84 -3.94
C ILE A 92 6.93 -5.09 -3.28
N VAL A 93 6.07 -5.94 -2.75
CA VAL A 93 6.43 -7.22 -2.12
C VAL A 93 5.49 -8.29 -2.66
N GLY A 94 6.01 -9.22 -3.42
CA GLY A 94 5.27 -10.39 -3.89
C GLY A 94 5.23 -11.47 -2.80
N LEU A 95 4.04 -11.89 -2.40
CA LEU A 95 3.81 -13.01 -1.49
C LEU A 95 3.33 -14.22 -2.29
N SER A 96 4.22 -15.15 -2.58
CA SER A 96 3.86 -16.42 -3.25
C SER A 96 3.17 -17.33 -2.24
N VAL A 97 1.91 -17.69 -2.50
CA VAL A 97 1.03 -18.32 -1.50
C VAL A 97 1.16 -19.84 -1.43
N ASP A 98 1.56 -20.49 -2.50
CA ASP A 98 1.67 -21.96 -2.53
C ASP A 98 2.74 -22.52 -3.48
N ASP A 99 3.71 -21.70 -3.87
CA ASP A 99 4.83 -22.16 -4.67
C ASP A 99 5.98 -22.65 -3.80
N SER A 100 6.59 -23.76 -4.20
CA SER A 100 7.88 -24.14 -3.63
C SER A 100 8.97 -23.12 -4.01
N LEU A 101 9.98 -22.97 -3.16
CA LEU A 101 11.11 -22.06 -3.41
C LEU A 101 11.71 -22.24 -4.83
N PRO A 102 12.03 -23.44 -5.34
CA PRO A 102 12.58 -23.59 -6.68
C PRO A 102 11.63 -23.10 -7.78
N THR A 103 10.32 -23.32 -7.63
CA THR A 103 9.31 -22.93 -8.62
C THR A 103 9.16 -21.41 -8.64
N ALA A 104 8.95 -20.78 -7.48
CA ALA A 104 8.84 -19.34 -7.35
C ALA A 104 10.12 -18.64 -7.84
N LYS A 105 11.30 -19.15 -7.44
CA LYS A 105 12.59 -18.59 -7.87
C LYS A 105 12.78 -18.65 -9.38
N LYS A 106 12.55 -19.80 -10.01
CA LYS A 106 12.66 -19.95 -11.46
C LYS A 106 11.79 -18.95 -12.21
N TYR A 107 10.56 -18.75 -11.73
CA TYR A 107 9.63 -17.80 -12.35
C TYR A 107 10.09 -16.34 -12.14
N ALA A 108 10.43 -15.97 -10.91
CA ALA A 108 10.89 -14.62 -10.60
C ALA A 108 12.14 -14.22 -11.38
N ASP A 109 13.11 -15.15 -11.50
CA ASP A 109 14.34 -14.94 -12.27
C ASP A 109 14.03 -14.77 -13.78
N ALA A 110 13.13 -15.60 -14.34
CA ALA A 110 12.71 -15.50 -15.73
C ALA A 110 12.00 -14.19 -16.05
N MET A 111 11.15 -13.72 -15.15
CA MET A 111 10.43 -12.43 -15.26
C MET A 111 11.30 -11.24 -14.90
N LYS A 112 12.50 -11.44 -14.33
CA LYS A 112 13.38 -10.39 -13.82
C LYS A 112 12.68 -9.51 -12.78
N MET A 113 11.94 -10.15 -11.87
CA MET A 113 11.24 -9.40 -10.79
C MET A 113 12.27 -8.61 -9.98
N ASN A 114 12.05 -7.30 -9.86
CA ASN A 114 12.97 -6.33 -9.27
C ASN A 114 12.56 -5.90 -7.87
N TYR A 115 11.72 -6.68 -7.22
CA TYR A 115 11.22 -6.48 -5.86
C TYR A 115 11.27 -7.79 -5.06
N PRO A 116 11.25 -7.76 -3.73
CA PRO A 116 11.25 -8.95 -2.89
C PRO A 116 10.09 -9.88 -3.21
N VAL A 117 10.40 -11.15 -3.43
CA VAL A 117 9.41 -12.23 -3.48
C VAL A 117 9.61 -13.09 -2.25
N LEU A 118 8.56 -13.24 -1.47
CA LEU A 118 8.54 -13.94 -0.18
C LEU A 118 7.65 -15.18 -0.27
N LEU A 119 8.03 -16.24 0.40
CA LEU A 119 7.30 -17.50 0.42
C LEU A 119 6.32 -17.51 1.59
N ALA A 120 5.03 -17.57 1.29
CA ALA A 120 3.95 -17.64 2.26
C ALA A 120 3.38 -19.05 2.42
N GLU A 121 4.02 -20.08 1.84
CA GLU A 121 3.66 -21.49 2.04
C GLU A 121 3.62 -21.84 3.53
N GLY A 122 2.54 -22.48 3.99
CA GLY A 122 2.33 -22.84 5.38
C GLY A 122 2.09 -21.67 6.34
N LYS A 123 1.76 -20.50 5.82
CA LYS A 123 1.49 -19.28 6.61
C LYS A 123 0.08 -18.74 6.31
N GLU A 124 -0.93 -19.54 6.62
CA GLU A 124 -2.32 -19.16 6.41
C GLU A 124 -2.73 -17.93 7.24
N ASP A 125 -2.01 -17.65 8.33
CA ASP A 125 -2.23 -16.49 9.19
C ASP A 125 -2.06 -15.15 8.47
N ILE A 126 -1.16 -15.06 7.45
CA ILE A 126 -1.05 -13.85 6.64
C ILE A 126 -2.27 -13.64 5.75
N LEU A 127 -2.86 -14.72 5.21
CA LEU A 127 -4.04 -14.64 4.35
C LEU A 127 -5.26 -14.16 5.14
N MET A 128 -5.33 -14.52 6.43
CA MET A 128 -6.40 -14.06 7.33
C MET A 128 -6.16 -12.64 7.85
N ALA A 129 -4.90 -12.20 7.90
CA ALA A 129 -4.53 -10.90 8.45
C ALA A 129 -4.97 -9.71 7.60
N TYR A 130 -5.17 -9.92 6.30
CA TYR A 130 -5.55 -8.89 5.32
C TYR A 130 -6.98 -9.00 4.80
N ASP A 131 -7.93 -9.39 5.68
CA ASP A 131 -9.27 -9.88 5.40
C ASP A 131 -9.18 -11.19 4.57
N PRO A 132 -9.97 -12.21 4.85
CA PRO A 132 -9.79 -13.52 4.20
C PRO A 132 -9.54 -13.39 2.70
N ILE A 133 -8.43 -13.97 2.22
CA ILE A 133 -8.06 -13.98 0.80
C ILE A 133 -8.63 -15.26 0.18
N PRO A 134 -9.81 -15.20 -0.47
CA PRO A 134 -10.49 -16.38 -0.99
C PRO A 134 -9.91 -16.87 -2.32
N SER A 135 -9.19 -16.00 -3.01
CA SER A 135 -8.61 -16.25 -4.33
C SER A 135 -7.49 -15.27 -4.60
N ILE A 136 -6.62 -15.56 -5.57
CA ILE A 136 -5.56 -14.69 -6.05
C ILE A 136 -5.81 -14.29 -7.53
N PRO A 137 -5.29 -13.12 -7.96
CA PRO A 137 -4.46 -12.17 -7.24
C PRO A 137 -5.24 -11.34 -6.20
N VAL A 138 -4.54 -10.93 -5.15
CA VAL A 138 -5.01 -9.87 -4.26
C VAL A 138 -3.86 -8.91 -4.04
N SER A 139 -4.09 -7.62 -4.25
CA SER A 139 -3.10 -6.59 -3.98
C SER A 139 -3.61 -5.63 -2.91
N VAL A 140 -2.75 -5.34 -1.93
CA VAL A 140 -3.06 -4.44 -0.81
C VAL A 140 -2.08 -3.27 -0.86
N VAL A 141 -2.62 -2.05 -1.00
CA VAL A 141 -1.85 -0.81 -0.96
C VAL A 141 -1.82 -0.29 0.47
N ILE A 142 -0.62 -0.02 0.98
CA ILE A 142 -0.39 0.44 2.34
C ILE A 142 0.37 1.76 2.27
N GLY A 143 -0.14 2.77 2.96
CA GLY A 143 0.46 4.09 3.05
C GLY A 143 1.69 4.14 3.95
N ARG A 144 2.42 5.25 3.92
CA ARG A 144 3.60 5.48 4.76
C ARG A 144 3.29 5.48 6.26
N ASP A 145 2.04 5.79 6.62
CA ASP A 145 1.52 5.73 7.99
C ASP A 145 1.24 4.30 8.47
N GLY A 146 1.45 3.30 7.60
CA GLY A 146 1.22 1.89 7.90
C GLY A 146 -0.24 1.46 7.86
N LYS A 147 -1.13 2.26 7.28
CA LYS A 147 -2.53 1.90 7.12
C LYS A 147 -2.82 1.34 5.73
N ILE A 148 -3.80 0.45 5.66
CA ILE A 148 -4.32 -0.06 4.39
C ILE A 148 -5.13 1.04 3.72
N CYS A 149 -4.74 1.43 2.50
CA CYS A 149 -5.41 2.44 1.70
C CYS A 149 -6.44 1.83 0.75
N SER A 150 -6.06 0.73 0.11
CA SER A 150 -6.94 0.01 -0.79
C SER A 150 -6.61 -1.49 -0.81
N ARG A 151 -7.57 -2.28 -1.29
CA ARG A 151 -7.44 -3.72 -1.49
C ARG A 151 -8.15 -4.10 -2.79
N HIS A 152 -7.42 -4.71 -3.70
CA HIS A 152 -7.93 -5.18 -4.98
C HIS A 152 -8.06 -6.70 -4.96
N LEU A 153 -9.26 -7.19 -5.22
CA LEU A 153 -9.58 -8.61 -5.41
C LEU A 153 -9.65 -8.91 -6.90
N GLY A 154 -8.80 -9.80 -7.39
CA GLY A 154 -8.63 -10.05 -8.81
C GLY A 154 -7.75 -9.00 -9.47
N ILE A 155 -7.63 -9.09 -10.81
CA ILE A 155 -6.77 -8.21 -11.60
C ILE A 155 -7.28 -6.76 -11.57
N ALA A 156 -6.35 -5.81 -11.39
CA ALA A 156 -6.61 -4.39 -11.53
C ALA A 156 -5.66 -3.76 -12.56
N SER A 157 -6.07 -2.64 -13.16
CA SER A 157 -5.19 -1.97 -14.13
C SER A 157 -4.04 -1.26 -13.43
N MET A 158 -2.88 -1.17 -14.07
CA MET A 158 -1.72 -0.47 -13.54
C MET A 158 -1.99 1.02 -13.33
N ASP A 159 -2.87 1.64 -14.14
CA ASP A 159 -3.29 3.04 -13.97
C ASP A 159 -3.99 3.27 -12.62
N VAL A 160 -4.76 2.29 -12.14
CA VAL A 160 -5.40 2.36 -10.82
C VAL A 160 -4.33 2.36 -9.73
N PHE A 161 -3.42 1.41 -9.76
CA PHE A 161 -2.31 1.34 -8.79
C PHE A 161 -1.46 2.61 -8.85
N GLU A 162 -1.11 3.08 -10.05
CA GLU A 162 -0.28 4.27 -10.22
C GLU A 162 -0.94 5.51 -9.64
N LYS A 163 -2.25 5.70 -9.90
CA LYS A 163 -3.02 6.81 -9.34
C LYS A 163 -3.08 6.76 -7.81
N GLU A 164 -3.31 5.57 -7.24
CA GLU A 164 -3.36 5.39 -5.79
C GLU A 164 -2.02 5.71 -5.13
N ILE A 165 -0.93 5.05 -5.58
CA ILE A 165 0.39 5.27 -4.99
C ILE A 165 0.89 6.70 -5.19
N ALA A 166 0.54 7.36 -6.30
CA ALA A 166 0.96 8.75 -6.55
C ALA A 166 0.42 9.72 -5.50
N SER A 167 -0.76 9.45 -4.94
CA SER A 167 -1.36 10.25 -3.88
C SER A 167 -0.72 10.03 -2.50
N LEU A 168 0.09 8.97 -2.35
CA LEU A 168 0.68 8.54 -1.07
C LEU A 168 2.15 8.97 -0.89
N PHE A 169 2.76 9.64 -1.88
CA PHE A 169 4.16 10.12 -1.79
C PHE A 169 4.27 11.55 -1.18
#